data_1110183de4569a46936559ef8783a869
#
_entry.id   1110183de4569a46936559ef8783a869
#
_cell.length_a   1.000
_cell.length_b   1.000
_cell.length_c   1.000
_cell.angle_alpha   90.00
_cell.angle_beta   90.00
_cell.angle_gamma   90.00
#
_symmetry.space_group_name_H-M   'P 1'
#
loop_
_entity.id
_entity.type
_entity.pdbx_description
1 polymer ?
#
loop_
_entity_poly.entity_id
_entity_poly.type
_entity_poly.pdbx_seq_one_letter_code
_entity_poly.pdbx_strand_id
1 'polypeptide(L)'
;MKTLFEKLKLENQKEILILNEPDGFAEQLAELVDIEIYQSLIQVNKMEFALVFVSNIKELENQIHTLHPKLKDDVVLWVAHPRKKSEKLQTDITNAYDWHPLIKHRYEPVKVLKINPDWEAVRFRRAEYL
;
A
#
# COMPACT_ATOMS: atom_id res chain seq x y z
N MET A 1 1.32 12.82 18.87
CA MET A 1 0.47 11.90 18.08
C MET A 1 1.04 11.76 16.66
N LYS A 2 1.17 10.55 16.17
CA LYS A 2 1.70 10.32 14.82
C LYS A 2 0.65 10.59 13.75
N THR A 3 1.06 11.22 12.67
CA THR A 3 0.22 11.35 11.48
C THR A 3 0.09 9.99 10.79
N LEU A 4 -0.82 9.89 9.82
CA LEU A 4 -1.00 8.66 9.07
C LEU A 4 0.31 8.21 8.42
N PHE A 5 1.01 9.11 7.72
CA PHE A 5 2.22 8.73 7.00
C PHE A 5 3.39 8.39 7.93
N GLU A 6 3.44 8.96 9.12
CA GLU A 6 4.40 8.53 10.13
C GLU A 6 4.12 7.09 10.58
N LYS A 7 2.85 6.74 10.77
CA LYS A 7 2.45 5.38 11.10
C LYS A 7 2.75 4.41 9.97
N LEU A 8 2.70 4.88 8.72
CA LEU A 8 3.04 4.09 7.53
C LEU A 8 4.55 4.00 7.29
N LYS A 9 5.36 4.53 8.20
CA LYS A 9 6.82 4.47 8.11
C LYS A 9 7.42 5.29 6.99
N LEU A 10 6.79 6.40 6.65
CA LEU A 10 7.40 7.39 5.79
C LEU A 10 8.38 8.20 6.63
N GLU A 11 9.67 8.06 6.36
CA GLU A 11 10.71 8.70 7.16
C GLU A 11 11.60 9.61 6.30
N ASN A 12 12.49 9.02 5.51
CA ASN A 12 13.49 9.76 4.75
C ASN A 12 13.24 9.76 3.24
N GLN A 13 12.22 9.07 2.78
CA GLN A 13 11.94 8.95 1.36
C GLN A 13 11.46 10.30 0.81
N LYS A 14 12.03 10.72 -0.31
CA LYS A 14 11.66 11.96 -0.97
C LYS A 14 10.65 11.77 -2.08
N GLU A 15 10.47 10.54 -2.51
CA GLU A 15 9.51 10.17 -3.55
C GLU A 15 8.68 9.01 -3.06
N ILE A 16 7.37 9.10 -3.24
CA ILE A 16 6.45 8.03 -2.87
C ILE A 16 5.50 7.72 -4.01
N LEU A 17 5.02 6.49 -4.03
CA LEU A 17 4.04 6.04 -5.00
C LEU A 17 2.72 5.76 -4.28
N ILE A 18 1.66 6.41 -4.74
CA ILE A 18 0.30 6.19 -4.22
C ILE A 18 -0.55 5.77 -5.40
N LEU A 19 -1.09 4.56 -5.38
CA LEU A 19 -1.91 4.04 -6.48
C LEU A 19 -3.35 3.85 -6.05
N ASN A 20 -4.27 4.32 -6.89
CA ASN A 20 -5.72 4.09 -6.76
C ASN A 20 -6.32 4.60 -5.45
N GLU A 21 -5.82 5.71 -4.93
CA GLU A 21 -6.34 6.29 -3.70
C GLU A 21 -7.84 6.60 -3.84
N PRO A 22 -8.63 6.32 -2.79
CA PRO A 22 -10.07 6.61 -2.82
C PRO A 22 -10.34 8.11 -2.70
N ASP A 23 -11.56 8.52 -3.05
CA ASP A 23 -12.01 9.88 -2.86
C ASP A 23 -11.83 10.31 -1.40
N GLY A 24 -11.38 11.53 -1.19
CA GLY A 24 -11.13 12.06 0.14
C GLY A 24 -9.72 11.81 0.67
N PHE A 25 -8.94 10.93 0.05
CA PHE A 25 -7.58 10.68 0.51
C PHE A 25 -6.62 11.83 0.17
N ALA A 26 -7.00 12.69 -0.76
CA ALA A 26 -6.17 13.83 -1.15
C ALA A 26 -5.81 14.75 0.03
N GLU A 27 -6.68 14.82 1.04
CA GLU A 27 -6.42 15.61 2.24
C GLU A 27 -5.20 15.10 3.00
N GLN A 28 -5.02 13.77 3.03
CA GLN A 28 -3.86 13.16 3.67
C GLN A 28 -2.57 13.47 2.91
N LEU A 29 -2.66 13.47 1.58
CA LEU A 29 -1.51 13.78 0.73
C LEU A 29 -1.10 15.25 0.85
N ALA A 30 -2.05 16.14 1.03
CA ALA A 30 -1.80 17.57 1.15
C ALA A 30 -0.95 17.93 2.38
N GLU A 31 -0.89 17.06 3.38
CA GLU A 31 -0.09 17.27 4.58
C GLU A 31 1.41 17.00 4.36
N LEU A 32 1.76 16.36 3.24
CA LEU A 32 3.15 16.03 2.95
C LEU A 32 3.89 17.23 2.38
N VAL A 33 5.09 17.50 2.89
CA VAL A 33 5.92 18.65 2.51
C VAL A 33 7.24 18.12 1.94
N ASP A 34 7.66 18.72 0.83
CA ASP A 34 8.93 18.38 0.17
C ASP A 34 9.06 16.91 -0.24
N ILE A 35 7.91 16.30 -0.57
CA ILE A 35 7.85 14.91 -1.02
C ILE A 35 7.17 14.88 -2.38
N GLU A 36 7.80 14.24 -3.35
CA GLU A 36 7.23 14.06 -4.67
C GLU A 36 6.30 12.84 -4.65
N ILE A 37 5.06 13.05 -5.06
CA ILE A 37 4.03 12.01 -5.03
C ILE A 37 3.74 11.57 -6.46
N TYR A 38 4.03 10.30 -6.75
CA TYR A 38 3.69 9.68 -8.03
C TYR A 38 2.41 8.89 -7.89
N GLN A 39 1.53 9.02 -8.87
CA GLN A 39 0.23 8.36 -8.86
C GLN A 39 0.06 7.44 -10.08
N SER A 40 1.15 7.14 -10.77
CA SER A 40 1.16 6.28 -11.94
C SER A 40 2.45 5.47 -12.03
N LEU A 41 2.34 4.19 -12.37
CA LEU A 41 3.49 3.31 -12.57
C LEU A 41 4.33 3.71 -13.78
N ILE A 42 3.75 4.43 -14.73
CA ILE A 42 4.47 4.85 -15.94
C ILE A 42 5.60 5.83 -15.61
N GLN A 43 5.42 6.61 -14.54
CA GLN A 43 6.33 7.68 -14.18
C GLN A 43 7.50 7.28 -13.27
N VAL A 44 7.49 6.04 -12.79
CA VAL A 44 8.45 5.64 -11.74
C VAL A 44 9.42 4.57 -12.19
N ASN A 45 10.59 4.57 -11.54
CA ASN A 45 11.59 3.51 -11.68
C ASN A 45 11.55 2.62 -10.42
N LYS A 46 12.54 2.74 -9.55
CA LYS A 46 12.59 1.94 -8.32
C LYS A 46 12.12 2.78 -7.14
N MET A 47 11.02 2.37 -6.52
CA MET A 47 10.43 3.11 -5.41
C MET A 47 10.83 2.53 -4.06
N GLU A 48 11.00 3.43 -3.08
CA GLU A 48 11.32 3.07 -1.70
C GLU A 48 10.10 3.09 -0.79
N PHE A 49 9.00 3.66 -1.25
CA PHE A 49 7.74 3.71 -0.52
C PHE A 49 6.58 3.60 -1.51
N ALA A 50 5.66 2.70 -1.25
CA ALA A 50 4.48 2.54 -2.06
C ALA A 50 3.27 2.21 -1.19
N LEU A 51 2.18 2.90 -1.44
CA LEU A 51 0.86 2.63 -0.85
C LEU A 51 -0.11 2.40 -1.99
N VAL A 52 -0.66 1.20 -2.06
CA VAL A 52 -1.52 0.77 -3.17
C VAL A 52 -2.89 0.40 -2.63
N PHE A 53 -3.94 1.03 -3.16
CA PHE A 53 -5.31 0.72 -2.78
C PHE A 53 -5.90 -0.27 -3.77
N VAL A 54 -6.49 -1.35 -3.28
CA VAL A 54 -7.16 -2.36 -4.09
C VAL A 54 -8.52 -2.68 -3.50
N SER A 55 -9.49 -2.96 -4.35
CA SER A 55 -10.86 -3.25 -3.90
C SER A 55 -11.15 -4.74 -3.78
N ASN A 56 -10.41 -5.58 -4.50
CA ASN A 56 -10.65 -7.02 -4.53
C ASN A 56 -9.38 -7.78 -4.93
N ILE A 57 -9.46 -9.10 -4.87
CA ILE A 57 -8.32 -9.98 -5.15
C ILE A 57 -7.81 -9.84 -6.58
N LYS A 58 -8.71 -9.74 -7.54
CA LYS A 58 -8.31 -9.62 -8.95
C LYS A 58 -7.55 -8.33 -9.22
N GLU A 59 -8.01 -7.23 -8.64
CA GLU A 59 -7.33 -5.94 -8.76
C GLU A 59 -5.95 -6.01 -8.11
N LEU A 60 -5.85 -6.67 -6.95
CA LEU A 60 -4.58 -6.88 -6.29
C LEU A 60 -3.61 -7.67 -7.17
N GLU A 61 -4.05 -8.78 -7.75
CA GLU A 61 -3.22 -9.59 -8.64
C GLU A 61 -2.66 -8.77 -9.80
N ASN A 62 -3.52 -7.98 -10.45
CA ASN A 62 -3.13 -7.14 -11.57
C ASN A 62 -2.12 -6.08 -11.16
N GLN A 63 -2.37 -5.42 -10.03
CA GLN A 63 -1.48 -4.35 -9.55
C GLN A 63 -0.11 -4.89 -9.16
N ILE A 64 -0.06 -5.98 -8.43
CA ILE A 64 1.22 -6.53 -7.97
C ILE A 64 2.06 -7.01 -9.16
N HIS A 65 1.43 -7.58 -10.16
CA HIS A 65 2.13 -8.04 -11.35
C HIS A 65 2.95 -6.90 -12.02
N THR A 66 2.37 -5.72 -12.11
CA THR A 66 3.05 -4.56 -12.72
C THR A 66 3.88 -3.76 -11.73
N LEU A 67 3.53 -3.80 -10.45
CA LEU A 67 4.18 -3.01 -9.42
C LEU A 67 5.51 -3.60 -8.95
N HIS A 68 5.56 -4.93 -8.73
CA HIS A 68 6.72 -5.53 -8.05
C HIS A 68 8.08 -5.24 -8.71
N PRO A 69 8.19 -5.15 -10.06
CA PRO A 69 9.48 -4.80 -10.67
C PRO A 69 9.90 -3.35 -10.43
N LYS A 70 8.97 -2.52 -9.98
CA LYS A 70 9.22 -1.09 -9.74
C LYS A 70 9.60 -0.77 -8.30
N LEU A 71 9.75 -1.79 -7.46
CA LEU A 71 10.05 -1.61 -6.04
C LEU A 71 11.51 -1.95 -5.74
N LYS A 72 12.12 -1.17 -4.85
CA LYS A 72 13.44 -1.50 -4.31
C LYS A 72 13.33 -2.69 -3.37
N ASP A 73 14.44 -3.37 -3.11
CA ASP A 73 14.45 -4.60 -2.31
C ASP A 73 13.87 -4.41 -0.90
N ASP A 74 14.23 -3.33 -0.21
CA ASP A 74 13.71 -3.04 1.14
C ASP A 74 12.69 -1.91 1.12
N VAL A 75 11.76 -1.99 0.19
CA VAL A 75 10.69 -1.01 0.05
C VAL A 75 9.76 -1.02 1.28
N VAL A 76 9.25 0.16 1.64
CA VAL A 76 8.12 0.25 2.56
C VAL A 76 6.86 0.10 1.70
N LEU A 77 6.29 -1.10 1.71
CA LEU A 77 5.14 -1.46 0.87
C LEU A 77 3.91 -1.68 1.72
N TRP A 78 2.86 -0.96 1.40
CA TRP A 78 1.55 -1.12 2.01
C TRP A 78 0.51 -1.41 0.93
N VAL A 79 -0.32 -2.40 1.18
CA VAL A 79 -1.50 -2.68 0.36
C VAL A 79 -2.73 -2.39 1.20
N ALA A 80 -3.51 -1.40 0.77
CA ALA A 80 -4.74 -1.04 1.44
C ALA A 80 -5.93 -1.69 0.76
N HIS A 81 -6.85 -2.22 1.55
CA HIS A 81 -8.06 -2.86 1.05
C HIS A 81 -9.25 -2.46 1.93
N PRO A 82 -10.49 -2.64 1.44
CA PRO A 82 -11.66 -2.33 2.25
C PRO A 82 -11.70 -3.21 3.52
N ARG A 83 -12.09 -2.60 4.62
CA ARG A 83 -12.26 -3.31 5.88
C ARG A 83 -13.51 -4.18 5.82
N LYS A 84 -13.48 -5.34 6.48
CA LYS A 84 -14.63 -6.22 6.61
C LYS A 84 -15.84 -5.48 7.23
N LYS A 85 -15.56 -4.54 8.13
CA LYS A 85 -16.59 -3.78 8.83
C LYS A 85 -17.02 -2.52 8.11
N SER A 86 -16.52 -2.26 6.91
CA SER A 86 -16.95 -1.09 6.14
C SER A 86 -18.43 -1.23 5.78
N GLU A 87 -19.18 -0.16 5.97
CA GLU A 87 -20.58 -0.10 5.58
C GLU A 87 -20.77 0.31 4.13
N LYS A 88 -19.72 0.88 3.52
CA LYS A 88 -19.78 1.44 2.17
C LYS A 88 -19.15 0.54 1.11
N LEU A 89 -18.18 -0.27 1.51
CA LEU A 89 -17.35 -1.02 0.57
C LEU A 89 -17.44 -2.51 0.85
N GLN A 90 -17.34 -3.30 -0.22
CA GLN A 90 -17.29 -4.75 -0.13
C GLN A 90 -16.02 -5.25 -0.76
N THR A 91 -15.50 -6.37 -0.27
CA THR A 91 -14.29 -6.97 -0.78
C THR A 91 -14.29 -8.47 -0.55
N ASP A 92 -13.61 -9.20 -1.42
CA ASP A 92 -13.33 -10.62 -1.23
C ASP A 92 -11.99 -10.86 -0.51
N ILE A 93 -11.27 -9.79 -0.16
CA ILE A 93 -10.05 -9.89 0.65
C ILE A 93 -10.47 -10.00 2.12
N THR A 94 -10.39 -11.21 2.67
CA THR A 94 -10.80 -11.50 4.03
C THR A 94 -9.60 -11.84 4.90
N ASN A 95 -9.84 -12.05 6.20
CA ASN A 95 -8.78 -12.46 7.12
C ASN A 95 -8.17 -13.82 6.75
N ALA A 96 -8.89 -14.62 5.98
CA ALA A 96 -8.42 -15.94 5.54
C ALA A 96 -7.64 -15.87 4.21
N TYR A 97 -7.53 -14.71 3.61
CA TYR A 97 -6.80 -14.58 2.35
C TYR A 97 -5.31 -14.81 2.57
N ASP A 98 -4.70 -15.59 1.71
CA ASP A 98 -3.30 -16.02 1.87
C ASP A 98 -2.26 -15.04 1.27
N TRP A 99 -2.71 -13.97 0.63
CA TRP A 99 -1.83 -12.96 0.00
C TRP A 99 -0.90 -13.55 -1.07
N HIS A 100 -1.37 -14.57 -1.77
CA HIS A 100 -0.60 -15.29 -2.78
C HIS A 100 0.13 -14.38 -3.79
N PRO A 101 -0.47 -13.29 -4.32
CA PRO A 101 0.23 -12.44 -5.29
C PRO A 101 1.51 -11.79 -4.74
N LEU A 102 1.59 -11.60 -3.43
CA LEU A 102 2.77 -11.06 -2.77
C LEU A 102 3.71 -12.16 -2.29
N ILE A 103 3.16 -13.24 -1.75
CA ILE A 103 3.96 -14.35 -1.24
C ILE A 103 4.84 -14.96 -2.35
N LYS A 104 4.31 -15.10 -3.56
CA LYS A 104 5.08 -15.65 -4.68
C LYS A 104 6.29 -14.80 -5.08
N HIS A 105 6.32 -13.52 -4.69
CA HIS A 105 7.46 -12.62 -4.90
C HIS A 105 8.27 -12.44 -3.62
N ARG A 106 8.07 -13.31 -2.64
CA ARG A 106 8.81 -13.33 -1.38
C ARG A 106 8.49 -12.17 -0.44
N TYR A 107 7.32 -11.55 -0.60
CA TYR A 107 6.83 -10.58 0.35
C TYR A 107 5.94 -11.27 1.38
N GLU A 108 6.10 -10.92 2.65
CA GLU A 108 5.28 -11.45 3.72
C GLU A 108 4.62 -10.33 4.50
N PRO A 109 3.36 -10.52 4.94
CA PRO A 109 2.67 -9.51 5.72
C PRO A 109 3.28 -9.40 7.13
N VAL A 110 3.58 -8.19 7.57
CA VAL A 110 4.24 -7.96 8.86
C VAL A 110 3.47 -7.05 9.79
N LYS A 111 2.48 -6.31 9.31
CA LYS A 111 1.72 -5.39 10.15
C LYS A 111 0.42 -5.00 9.47
N VAL A 112 -0.61 -4.76 10.27
CA VAL A 112 -1.90 -4.23 9.79
C VAL A 112 -2.15 -2.89 10.47
N LEU A 113 -2.60 -1.91 9.70
CA LEU A 113 -2.91 -0.57 10.18
C LEU A 113 -4.26 -0.12 9.65
N LYS A 114 -5.14 0.31 10.55
CA LYS A 114 -6.41 0.92 10.15
C LYS A 114 -6.14 2.34 9.63
N ILE A 115 -6.56 2.63 8.41
CA ILE A 115 -6.46 3.97 7.83
C ILE A 115 -7.66 4.82 8.25
N ASN A 116 -8.87 4.27 8.09
CA ASN A 116 -10.13 4.93 8.43
C ASN A 116 -11.21 3.87 8.58
N PRO A 117 -12.49 4.23 8.80
CA PRO A 117 -13.54 3.20 8.99
C PRO A 117 -13.72 2.25 7.82
N ASP A 118 -13.31 2.63 6.61
CA ASP A 118 -13.54 1.84 5.40
C ASP A 118 -12.30 1.10 4.89
N TRP A 119 -11.09 1.55 5.25
CA TRP A 119 -9.86 1.03 4.69
C TRP A 119 -8.85 0.63 5.77
N GLU A 120 -8.16 -0.49 5.52
CA GLU A 120 -7.00 -0.87 6.31
C GLU A 120 -5.85 -1.24 5.38
N ALA A 121 -4.63 -1.07 5.87
CA ALA A 121 -3.42 -1.34 5.10
C ALA A 121 -2.62 -2.46 5.74
N VAL A 122 -2.05 -3.32 4.91
CA VAL A 122 -1.16 -4.40 5.34
C VAL A 122 0.22 -4.09 4.81
N ARG A 123 1.20 -4.05 5.73
CA ARG A 123 2.60 -3.85 5.35
C ARG A 123 3.23 -5.17 4.96
N PHE A 124 4.00 -5.14 3.88
CA PHE A 124 4.74 -6.30 3.38
C PHE A 124 6.23 -6.00 3.36
N ARG A 125 7.03 -6.98 3.75
CA ARG A 125 8.48 -6.93 3.60
C ARG A 125 8.95 -8.21 2.93
N ARG A 126 10.06 -8.14 2.20
CA ARG A 126 10.64 -9.34 1.62
C ARG A 126 11.20 -10.22 2.73
N ALA A 127 11.07 -11.53 2.55
CA ALA A 127 11.45 -12.52 3.56
C ALA A 127 12.90 -12.36 4.03
N GLU A 128 13.80 -11.96 3.14
CA GLU A 128 15.22 -11.79 3.46
C GLU A 128 15.51 -10.63 4.42
N TYR A 129 14.52 -9.76 4.69
CA TYR A 129 14.66 -8.64 5.62
C TYR A 129 13.90 -8.85 6.93
N LEU A 130 13.36 -10.02 7.14
CA LEU A 130 12.61 -10.34 8.36
C LEU A 130 13.48 -10.92 9.47
#